data_be61e4f3c3351212d488447438b07467
#
_entry.id   be61e4f3c3351212d488447438b07467
#
_cell.length_a   1.000
_cell.length_b   1.000
_cell.length_c   1.000
_cell.angle_alpha   90.00
_cell.angle_beta   90.00
_cell.angle_gamma   90.00
#
_symmetry.space_group_name_H-M   'P 1'
#
loop_
_entity.id
_entity.type
_entity.pdbx_description
1 polymer ?
#
loop_
_entity_poly.entity_id
_entity_poly.type
_entity_poly.pdbx_seq_one_letter_code
_entity_poly.pdbx_strand_id
1 'polypeptide(L)'
;MHAEVSVCFANRMSLSSISISPPVLFFVLGAVAALVKSNLRVPRAVTKLMSLYLLWAIGFTGGVKIAQSGVTRDAVVATALGIALSALMPFAVFAILRRKIGIHNAAAAAACYGSVSAVTFLTASSMLDAAGVVYGGHMVAVMALMESPAIVVSIILLRRAERAQAAAGADGAKPPMGWGHLLHEAFLNGPVLLLLGSLVIGLITREQGFAAFKPLCKDLFNGVLVFFLLDLGILAARRFRGFIDRGWSLVVFGLAVPPIGGALALVLAKLCGLSVGDATLLAVLAASASYIAVPAAVRIAIPKAEPSIYIGLALAVTFPFNIVVGIPLYLAGAKMLCGGE
;
A
#
# COMPACT_ATOMS: atom_id res chain seq x y z
N MET A 1 -17.17 -37.67 12.62
CA MET A 1 -16.36 -37.04 11.56
C MET A 1 -16.72 -35.57 11.30
N HIS A 2 -17.99 -35.12 11.37
CA HIS A 2 -18.37 -33.72 11.21
C HIS A 2 -18.13 -32.82 12.45
N ALA A 3 -18.12 -33.37 13.66
CA ALA A 3 -17.92 -32.62 14.90
C ALA A 3 -16.43 -32.27 15.16
N GLU A 4 -15.49 -33.11 14.78
CA GLU A 4 -14.06 -32.87 14.95
C GLU A 4 -13.51 -31.81 13.98
N VAL A 5 -14.09 -31.71 12.77
CA VAL A 5 -13.71 -30.67 11.80
C VAL A 5 -14.15 -29.29 12.29
N SER A 6 -15.34 -29.17 12.92
CA SER A 6 -15.83 -27.91 13.47
C SER A 6 -15.02 -27.41 14.68
N VAL A 7 -14.55 -28.32 15.55
CA VAL A 7 -13.73 -27.99 16.71
C VAL A 7 -12.31 -27.61 16.28
N CYS A 8 -11.76 -28.23 15.23
CA CYS A 8 -10.47 -27.87 14.67
C CYS A 8 -10.50 -26.49 13.98
N PHE A 9 -11.63 -26.11 13.35
CA PHE A 9 -11.83 -24.79 12.77
C PHE A 9 -11.96 -23.68 13.84
N ALA A 10 -12.70 -23.92 14.91
CA ALA A 10 -12.89 -22.98 16.01
C ALA A 10 -11.61 -22.73 16.83
N ASN A 11 -10.76 -23.76 16.97
CA ASN A 11 -9.52 -23.65 17.75
C ASN A 11 -8.35 -23.00 16.97
N ARG A 12 -8.43 -22.88 15.62
CA ARG A 12 -7.46 -22.15 14.79
C ARG A 12 -7.77 -20.67 14.63
N MET A 13 -8.97 -20.23 14.95
CA MET A 13 -9.39 -18.83 14.96
C MET A 13 -9.56 -18.28 16.38
N SER A 14 -8.62 -18.55 17.28
CA SER A 14 -8.61 -17.80 18.53
C SER A 14 -8.22 -16.36 18.23
N LEU A 15 -9.17 -15.44 18.38
CA LEU A 15 -8.96 -13.97 18.30
C LEU A 15 -7.85 -13.49 19.27
N SER A 16 -7.42 -14.33 20.22
CA SER A 16 -6.31 -14.08 21.14
C SER A 16 -4.93 -14.11 20.49
N SER A 17 -4.79 -14.57 19.23
CA SER A 17 -3.53 -14.53 18.48
C SER A 17 -3.36 -13.28 17.61
N ILE A 18 -4.32 -12.36 17.60
CA ILE A 18 -4.13 -11.02 17.07
C ILE A 18 -3.33 -10.25 18.13
N SER A 19 -2.01 -10.46 18.16
CA SER A 19 -1.13 -9.60 18.95
C SER A 19 -1.22 -8.19 18.36
N ILE A 20 -1.98 -7.33 19.04
CA ILE A 20 -2.13 -5.92 18.64
C ILE A 20 -0.74 -5.29 18.80
N SER A 21 -0.06 -5.09 17.67
CA SER A 21 1.30 -4.55 17.68
C SER A 21 1.32 -3.10 18.18
N PRO A 22 2.37 -2.66 18.90
CA PRO A 22 2.47 -1.28 19.37
C PRO A 22 2.25 -0.22 18.28
N PRO A 23 2.76 -0.36 17.05
CA PRO A 23 2.48 0.58 15.96
C PRO A 23 0.99 0.77 15.69
N VAL A 24 0.19 -0.31 15.70
CA VAL A 24 -1.27 -0.24 15.50
C VAL A 24 -1.95 0.48 16.66
N LEU A 25 -1.54 0.23 17.91
CA LEU A 25 -2.09 0.93 19.08
C LEU A 25 -1.84 2.44 19.02
N PHE A 26 -0.67 2.87 18.60
CA PHE A 26 -0.37 4.30 18.44
C PHE A 26 -1.15 4.94 17.28
N PHE A 27 -1.43 4.20 16.21
CA PHE A 27 -2.36 4.64 15.18
C PHE A 27 -3.77 4.88 15.76
N VAL A 28 -4.29 3.93 16.54
CA VAL A 28 -5.58 4.05 17.21
C VAL A 28 -5.58 5.23 18.19
N LEU A 29 -4.51 5.39 18.99
CA LEU A 29 -4.35 6.53 19.90
C LEU A 29 -4.40 7.86 19.14
N GLY A 30 -3.74 7.96 17.99
CA GLY A 30 -3.81 9.14 17.12
C GLY A 30 -5.23 9.42 16.62
N ALA A 31 -5.96 8.38 16.21
CA ALA A 31 -7.36 8.51 15.80
C ALA A 31 -8.25 8.99 16.97
N VAL A 32 -8.09 8.41 18.15
CA VAL A 32 -8.79 8.83 19.38
C VAL A 32 -8.47 10.28 19.72
N ALA A 33 -7.20 10.69 19.69
CA ALA A 33 -6.79 12.07 19.95
C ALA A 33 -7.50 13.07 19.02
N ALA A 34 -7.66 12.72 17.74
CA ALA A 34 -8.43 13.55 16.81
C ALA A 34 -9.94 13.57 17.11
N LEU A 35 -10.51 12.43 17.54
CA LEU A 35 -11.94 12.33 17.89
C LEU A 35 -12.30 13.14 19.13
N VAL A 36 -11.45 13.12 20.15
CA VAL A 36 -11.62 13.93 21.37
C VAL A 36 -11.16 15.39 21.20
N LYS A 37 -10.80 15.80 19.96
CA LYS A 37 -10.37 17.17 19.63
C LYS A 37 -9.13 17.61 20.41
N SER A 38 -8.19 16.69 20.70
CA SER A 38 -6.92 17.02 21.32
C SER A 38 -6.12 18.03 20.48
N ASN A 39 -5.31 18.85 21.15
CA ASN A 39 -4.37 19.77 20.52
C ASN A 39 -3.10 19.06 19.98
N LEU A 40 -3.01 17.74 20.12
CA LEU A 40 -1.90 16.94 19.59
C LEU A 40 -1.76 17.14 18.08
N ARG A 41 -0.59 17.61 17.66
CA ARG A 41 -0.27 17.85 16.25
C ARG A 41 1.20 17.55 16.00
N VAL A 42 1.48 16.85 14.93
CA VAL A 42 2.84 16.69 14.42
C VAL A 42 3.07 17.71 13.31
N PRO A 43 4.15 18.50 13.35
CA PRO A 43 4.48 19.43 12.26
C PRO A 43 4.69 18.68 10.94
N ARG A 44 4.18 19.20 9.83
CA ARG A 44 4.27 18.56 8.50
C ARG A 44 5.70 18.23 8.06
N ALA A 45 6.67 19.07 8.45
CA ALA A 45 8.08 18.81 8.16
C ALA A 45 8.60 17.56 8.86
N VAL A 46 8.17 17.32 10.12
CA VAL A 46 8.53 16.12 10.89
C VAL A 46 7.91 14.88 10.29
N THR A 47 6.61 14.91 9.94
CA THR A 47 5.93 13.82 9.24
C THR A 47 6.65 13.46 7.94
N LYS A 48 7.04 14.46 7.15
CA LYS A 48 7.78 14.25 5.89
C LYS A 48 9.15 13.63 6.15
N LEU A 49 9.89 14.10 7.14
CA LEU A 49 11.20 13.56 7.52
C LEU A 49 11.07 12.08 7.97
N MET A 50 10.10 11.77 8.83
CA MET A 50 9.84 10.40 9.28
C MET A 50 9.51 9.48 8.08
N SER A 51 8.68 9.93 7.15
CA SER A 51 8.36 9.16 5.93
C SER A 51 9.59 8.88 5.08
N LEU A 52 10.44 9.88 4.83
CA LEU A 52 11.68 9.72 4.06
C LEU A 52 12.66 8.78 4.78
N TYR A 53 12.80 8.92 6.09
CA TYR A 53 13.65 8.04 6.90
C TYR A 53 13.19 6.57 6.81
N LEU A 54 11.89 6.30 6.97
CA LEU A 54 11.36 4.95 6.89
C LEU A 54 11.56 4.33 5.50
N LEU A 55 11.37 5.11 4.43
CA LEU A 55 11.64 4.66 3.05
C LEU A 55 13.12 4.37 2.82
N TRP A 56 14.01 5.22 3.32
CA TRP A 56 15.44 4.99 3.26
C TRP A 56 15.84 3.71 4.00
N ALA A 57 15.38 3.53 5.24
CA ALA A 57 15.76 2.40 6.08
C ALA A 57 15.29 1.05 5.47
N ILE A 58 14.03 0.99 4.98
CA ILE A 58 13.51 -0.25 4.36
C ILE A 58 14.17 -0.54 3.01
N GLY A 59 14.40 0.50 2.19
CA GLY A 59 15.10 0.36 0.92
C GLY A 59 16.50 -0.21 1.13
N PHE A 60 17.28 0.39 2.02
CA PHE A 60 18.63 -0.04 2.34
C PHE A 60 18.67 -1.48 2.87
N THR A 61 17.83 -1.80 3.86
CA THR A 61 17.72 -3.16 4.44
C THR A 61 17.28 -4.18 3.40
N GLY A 62 16.32 -3.81 2.53
CA GLY A 62 15.87 -4.66 1.42
C GLY A 62 16.99 -4.99 0.43
N GLY A 63 17.80 -3.98 0.08
CA GLY A 63 18.97 -4.16 -0.78
C GLY A 63 20.01 -5.11 -0.18
N VAL A 64 20.30 -4.98 1.11
CA VAL A 64 21.21 -5.90 1.83
C VAL A 64 20.68 -7.33 1.82
N LYS A 65 19.40 -7.54 2.10
CA LYS A 65 18.74 -8.86 2.07
C LYS A 65 18.81 -9.49 0.66
N ILE A 66 18.59 -8.70 -0.41
CA ILE A 66 18.73 -9.18 -1.79
C ILE A 66 20.18 -9.56 -2.10
N ALA A 67 21.17 -8.79 -1.60
CA ALA A 67 22.59 -9.13 -1.78
C ALA A 67 22.99 -10.46 -1.12
N GLN A 68 22.31 -10.81 0.00
CA GLN A 68 22.51 -12.09 0.70
C GLN A 68 21.81 -13.26 0.02
N SER A 69 20.56 -13.10 -0.43
CA SER A 69 19.77 -14.18 -1.02
C SER A 69 20.00 -14.38 -2.52
N GLY A 70 20.50 -13.37 -3.22
CA GLY A 70 20.55 -13.33 -4.69
C GLY A 70 19.17 -13.13 -5.32
N VAL A 71 19.10 -13.19 -6.65
CA VAL A 71 17.84 -13.16 -7.40
C VAL A 71 17.27 -14.57 -7.44
N THR A 72 16.25 -14.81 -6.66
CA THR A 72 15.56 -16.09 -6.55
C THR A 72 14.37 -16.18 -7.52
N ARG A 73 13.88 -17.42 -7.78
CA ARG A 73 12.63 -17.63 -8.51
C ARG A 73 11.48 -16.84 -7.88
N ASP A 74 11.39 -16.84 -6.56
CA ASP A 74 10.33 -16.16 -5.82
C ASP A 74 10.38 -14.65 -5.99
N ALA A 75 11.58 -14.06 -6.09
CA ALA A 75 11.75 -12.64 -6.40
C ALA A 75 11.17 -12.27 -7.79
N VAL A 76 11.44 -13.10 -8.80
CA VAL A 76 10.92 -12.89 -10.16
C VAL A 76 9.41 -13.06 -10.19
N VAL A 77 8.90 -14.13 -9.58
CA VAL A 77 7.47 -14.43 -9.53
C VAL A 77 6.70 -13.36 -8.77
N ALA A 78 7.15 -12.98 -7.56
CA ALA A 78 6.50 -11.93 -6.76
C ALA A 78 6.49 -10.58 -7.50
N THR A 79 7.58 -10.25 -8.19
CA THR A 79 7.67 -9.02 -9.00
C THR A 79 6.68 -9.05 -10.17
N ALA A 80 6.61 -10.15 -10.91
CA ALA A 80 5.69 -10.29 -12.04
C ALA A 80 4.22 -10.22 -11.58
N LEU A 81 3.86 -10.91 -10.48
CA LEU A 81 2.54 -10.85 -9.87
C LEU A 81 2.20 -9.44 -9.39
N GLY A 82 3.14 -8.77 -8.71
CA GLY A 82 2.96 -7.40 -8.23
C GLY A 82 2.67 -6.43 -9.37
N ILE A 83 3.48 -6.43 -10.42
CA ILE A 83 3.29 -5.59 -11.62
C ILE A 83 1.94 -5.89 -12.29
N ALA A 84 1.59 -7.17 -12.44
CA ALA A 84 0.31 -7.58 -13.03
C ALA A 84 -0.88 -7.08 -12.20
N LEU A 85 -0.86 -7.25 -10.88
CA LEU A 85 -1.91 -6.78 -9.97
C LEU A 85 -2.02 -5.25 -10.02
N SER A 86 -0.88 -4.53 -10.00
CA SER A 86 -0.86 -3.06 -10.11
C SER A 86 -1.44 -2.57 -11.44
N ALA A 87 -1.19 -3.27 -12.54
CA ALA A 87 -1.72 -2.91 -13.84
C ALA A 87 -3.21 -3.28 -14.02
N LEU A 88 -3.67 -4.37 -13.40
CA LEU A 88 -5.04 -4.87 -13.57
C LEU A 88 -6.06 -4.20 -12.64
N MET A 89 -5.68 -3.90 -11.40
CA MET A 89 -6.58 -3.30 -10.40
C MET A 89 -7.24 -1.99 -10.89
N PRO A 90 -6.55 -1.08 -11.59
CA PRO A 90 -7.15 0.15 -12.12
C PRO A 90 -8.37 -0.09 -13.01
N PHE A 91 -8.42 -1.17 -13.80
CA PHE A 91 -9.57 -1.47 -14.66
C PHE A 91 -10.84 -1.73 -13.84
N ALA A 92 -10.72 -2.54 -12.78
CA ALA A 92 -11.86 -2.85 -11.90
C ALA A 92 -12.33 -1.60 -11.16
N VAL A 93 -11.40 -0.87 -10.54
CA VAL A 93 -11.72 0.35 -9.76
C VAL A 93 -12.35 1.42 -10.65
N PHE A 94 -11.78 1.68 -11.82
CA PHE A 94 -12.32 2.64 -12.77
C PHE A 94 -13.72 2.24 -13.27
N ALA A 95 -13.92 0.97 -13.63
CA ALA A 95 -15.21 0.48 -14.11
C ALA A 95 -16.33 0.65 -13.07
N ILE A 96 -16.02 0.36 -11.79
CA ILE A 96 -16.98 0.47 -10.68
C ILE A 96 -17.31 1.94 -10.38
N LEU A 97 -16.28 2.80 -10.32
CA LEU A 97 -16.43 4.16 -9.78
C LEU A 97 -16.84 5.20 -10.84
N ARG A 98 -16.54 5.00 -12.13
CA ARG A 98 -16.76 6.04 -13.18
C ARG A 98 -18.19 6.57 -13.28
N ARG A 99 -19.19 5.71 -12.97
CA ARG A 99 -20.62 6.09 -12.98
C ARG A 99 -21.04 6.82 -11.71
N LYS A 100 -20.30 6.64 -10.60
CA LYS A 100 -20.67 7.20 -9.28
C LYS A 100 -19.99 8.54 -9.01
N ILE A 101 -18.72 8.67 -9.35
CA ILE A 101 -17.91 9.87 -9.02
C ILE A 101 -17.32 10.58 -10.24
N GLY A 102 -17.73 10.18 -11.45
CA GLY A 102 -17.23 10.71 -12.72
C GLY A 102 -15.87 10.14 -13.12
N ILE A 103 -15.51 10.28 -14.41
CA ILE A 103 -14.33 9.62 -14.99
C ILE A 103 -13.00 10.12 -14.39
N HIS A 104 -12.88 11.41 -14.05
CA HIS A 104 -11.65 11.99 -13.50
C HIS A 104 -11.37 11.49 -12.08
N ASN A 105 -12.37 11.53 -11.21
CA ASN A 105 -12.25 11.03 -9.84
C ASN A 105 -12.04 9.50 -9.81
N ALA A 106 -12.71 8.78 -10.72
CA ALA A 106 -12.55 7.33 -10.85
C ALA A 106 -11.15 6.94 -11.32
N ALA A 107 -10.56 7.69 -12.27
CA ALA A 107 -9.19 7.46 -12.71
C ALA A 107 -8.17 7.77 -11.61
N ALA A 108 -8.39 8.83 -10.84
CA ALA A 108 -7.55 9.17 -9.68
C ALA A 108 -7.62 8.09 -8.59
N ALA A 109 -8.82 7.60 -8.27
CA ALA A 109 -9.01 6.49 -7.35
C ALA A 109 -8.38 5.20 -7.89
N ALA A 110 -8.54 4.91 -9.18
CA ALA A 110 -7.94 3.76 -9.84
C ALA A 110 -6.41 3.77 -9.75
N ALA A 111 -5.78 4.93 -9.95
CA ALA A 111 -4.35 5.09 -9.76
C ALA A 111 -3.93 4.82 -8.30
N CYS A 112 -4.69 5.31 -7.32
CA CYS A 112 -4.40 5.08 -5.91
C CYS A 112 -4.53 3.60 -5.51
N TYR A 113 -5.57 2.91 -5.97
CA TYR A 113 -5.85 1.51 -5.60
C TYR A 113 -5.06 0.48 -6.43
N GLY A 114 -4.60 0.83 -7.61
CA GLY A 114 -3.67 -0.01 -8.36
C GLY A 114 -2.23 0.12 -7.88
N SER A 115 -1.88 1.26 -7.28
CA SER A 115 -0.60 1.49 -6.61
C SER A 115 -0.63 0.98 -5.16
N VAL A 116 0.42 1.23 -4.41
CA VAL A 116 0.64 0.65 -3.09
C VAL A 116 0.79 1.70 -2.00
N SER A 117 0.58 1.29 -0.76
CA SER A 117 0.91 2.09 0.42
C SER A 117 2.20 1.60 1.06
N ALA A 118 3.27 2.38 0.92
CA ALA A 118 4.54 2.09 1.57
C ALA A 118 4.39 1.95 3.08
N VAL A 119 3.54 2.75 3.73
CA VAL A 119 3.34 2.69 5.18
C VAL A 119 2.61 1.42 5.61
N THR A 120 1.63 0.95 4.84
CA THR A 120 0.97 -0.33 5.11
C THR A 120 1.96 -1.48 4.99
N PHE A 121 2.84 -1.44 3.99
CA PHE A 121 3.93 -2.40 3.82
C PHE A 121 4.92 -2.36 4.99
N LEU A 122 5.38 -1.17 5.41
CA LEU A 122 6.27 -0.99 6.55
C LEU A 122 5.67 -1.54 7.85
N THR A 123 4.39 -1.29 8.07
CA THR A 123 3.68 -1.81 9.24
C THR A 123 3.56 -3.34 9.17
N ALA A 124 3.24 -3.89 8.01
CA ALA A 124 3.16 -5.34 7.81
C ALA A 124 4.52 -6.01 7.99
N SER A 125 5.60 -5.47 7.43
CA SER A 125 6.95 -6.01 7.60
C SER A 125 7.38 -6.00 9.06
N SER A 126 7.10 -4.91 9.80
CA SER A 126 7.34 -4.84 11.25
C SER A 126 6.54 -5.89 12.05
N MET A 127 5.28 -6.13 11.66
CA MET A 127 4.46 -7.18 12.29
C MET A 127 4.98 -8.59 11.97
N LEU A 128 5.43 -8.85 10.74
CA LEU A 128 6.04 -10.13 10.36
C LEU A 128 7.35 -10.37 11.11
N ASP A 129 8.21 -9.35 11.22
CA ASP A 129 9.46 -9.41 11.99
C ASP A 129 9.18 -9.73 13.46
N ALA A 130 8.18 -9.06 14.07
CA ALA A 130 7.76 -9.32 15.45
C ALA A 130 7.16 -10.73 15.65
N ALA A 131 6.51 -11.28 14.61
CA ALA A 131 5.93 -12.62 14.61
C ALA A 131 6.95 -13.71 14.22
N GLY A 132 8.20 -13.37 13.91
CA GLY A 132 9.24 -14.30 13.47
C GLY A 132 8.97 -14.90 12.08
N VAL A 133 8.13 -14.27 11.26
CA VAL A 133 7.80 -14.73 9.90
C VAL A 133 8.80 -14.15 8.90
N VAL A 134 9.56 -15.04 8.26
CA VAL A 134 10.60 -14.66 7.29
C VAL A 134 9.97 -14.28 5.96
N TYR A 135 10.47 -13.22 5.34
CA TYR A 135 10.11 -12.75 3.99
C TYR A 135 11.34 -12.29 3.21
N GLY A 136 11.27 -12.33 1.89
CA GLY A 136 12.36 -11.94 1.01
C GLY A 136 12.57 -10.43 0.94
N GLY A 137 13.83 -9.97 0.93
CA GLY A 137 14.17 -8.55 0.74
C GLY A 137 13.69 -7.98 -0.60
N HIS A 138 13.49 -8.85 -1.59
CA HIS A 138 12.94 -8.49 -2.90
C HIS A 138 11.52 -7.87 -2.81
N MET A 139 10.76 -8.13 -1.75
CA MET A 139 9.43 -7.55 -1.57
C MET A 139 9.45 -6.02 -1.49
N VAL A 140 10.58 -5.42 -1.08
CA VAL A 140 10.79 -3.97 -1.13
C VAL A 140 10.87 -3.46 -2.58
N ALA A 141 11.56 -4.22 -3.46
CA ALA A 141 11.59 -3.90 -4.89
C ALA A 141 10.22 -4.10 -5.54
N VAL A 142 9.49 -5.15 -5.18
CA VAL A 142 8.10 -5.37 -5.62
C VAL A 142 7.23 -4.17 -5.28
N MET A 143 7.29 -3.68 -4.03
CA MET A 143 6.57 -2.48 -3.59
C MET A 143 6.88 -1.27 -4.48
N ALA A 144 8.15 -1.00 -4.75
CA ALA A 144 8.56 0.14 -5.58
C ALA A 144 8.08 0.01 -7.03
N LEU A 145 8.15 -1.19 -7.60
CA LEU A 145 7.77 -1.45 -9.00
C LEU A 145 6.25 -1.44 -9.21
N MET A 146 5.45 -1.75 -8.19
CA MET A 146 3.99 -1.67 -8.25
C MET A 146 3.46 -0.24 -8.29
N GLU A 147 4.27 0.78 -7.99
CA GLU A 147 3.79 2.16 -7.89
C GLU A 147 3.44 2.77 -9.25
N SER A 148 4.22 2.50 -10.27
CA SER A 148 4.15 3.17 -11.57
C SER A 148 3.11 2.61 -12.55
N PRO A 149 2.89 1.30 -12.70
CA PRO A 149 1.97 0.73 -13.68
C PRO A 149 0.52 1.24 -13.48
N ALA A 150 0.09 1.39 -12.24
CA ALA A 150 -1.25 1.87 -11.90
C ALA A 150 -1.52 3.28 -12.41
N ILE A 151 -0.55 4.20 -12.30
CA ILE A 151 -0.67 5.58 -12.77
C ILE A 151 -0.84 5.59 -14.28
N VAL A 152 0.03 4.86 -14.99
CA VAL A 152 0.02 4.78 -16.46
C VAL A 152 -1.32 4.22 -16.97
N VAL A 153 -1.76 3.09 -16.42
CA VAL A 153 -3.02 2.44 -16.81
C VAL A 153 -4.22 3.36 -16.52
N SER A 154 -4.25 4.00 -15.36
CA SER A 154 -5.36 4.90 -14.99
C SER A 154 -5.47 6.11 -15.92
N ILE A 155 -4.35 6.67 -16.36
CA ILE A 155 -4.34 7.77 -17.34
C ILE A 155 -4.81 7.28 -18.71
N ILE A 156 -4.42 6.08 -19.14
CA ILE A 156 -4.90 5.48 -20.39
C ILE A 156 -6.42 5.29 -20.33
N LEU A 157 -6.94 4.78 -19.23
CA LEU A 157 -8.39 4.58 -19.04
C LEU A 157 -9.15 5.90 -19.08
N LEU A 158 -8.63 6.93 -18.41
CA LEU A 158 -9.22 8.27 -18.46
C LEU A 158 -9.28 8.81 -19.90
N ARG A 159 -8.15 8.77 -20.59
CA ARG A 159 -8.07 9.28 -21.97
C ARG A 159 -9.00 8.53 -22.94
N ARG A 160 -9.14 7.21 -22.77
CA ARG A 160 -10.12 6.43 -23.54
C ARG A 160 -11.56 6.87 -23.24
N ALA A 161 -11.87 7.12 -21.97
CA ALA A 161 -13.21 7.57 -21.58
C ALA A 161 -13.50 9.00 -22.07
N GLU A 162 -12.53 9.93 -22.00
CA GLU A 162 -12.66 11.29 -22.54
C GLU A 162 -12.90 11.29 -24.06
N ARG A 163 -12.14 10.47 -24.80
CA ARG A 163 -12.35 10.33 -26.26
C ARG A 163 -13.73 9.78 -26.60
N ALA A 164 -14.22 8.79 -25.83
CA ALA A 164 -15.56 8.23 -26.03
C ALA A 164 -16.65 9.28 -25.74
N GLN A 165 -16.47 10.15 -24.75
CA GLN A 165 -17.38 11.26 -24.45
C GLN A 165 -17.34 12.36 -25.54
N ALA A 166 -16.15 12.71 -26.04
CA ALA A 166 -15.99 13.69 -27.11
C ALA A 166 -16.62 13.18 -28.41
N ALA A 167 -16.46 11.91 -28.77
CA ALA A 167 -17.11 11.31 -29.94
C ALA A 167 -18.65 11.25 -29.81
N ALA A 168 -19.18 11.33 -28.58
CA ALA A 168 -20.61 11.45 -28.31
C ALA A 168 -21.11 12.90 -28.25
N GLY A 169 -20.30 13.90 -28.70
CA GLY A 169 -20.70 15.31 -28.80
C GLY A 169 -20.44 16.16 -27.54
N ALA A 170 -19.65 15.69 -26.58
CA ALA A 170 -19.25 16.48 -25.42
C ALA A 170 -17.92 17.22 -25.70
N ASP A 171 -17.97 18.55 -25.83
CA ASP A 171 -16.80 19.41 -26.06
C ASP A 171 -15.78 19.37 -24.94
N GLY A 172 -14.47 19.36 -25.27
CA GLY A 172 -13.40 19.75 -24.34
C GLY A 172 -12.19 18.82 -24.12
N ALA A 173 -11.69 18.13 -25.15
CA ALA A 173 -10.44 17.39 -25.07
C ALA A 173 -9.22 18.33 -25.13
N LYS A 174 -8.49 18.51 -24.00
CA LYS A 174 -7.16 19.16 -24.00
C LYS A 174 -6.11 18.23 -24.61
N PRO A 175 -5.04 18.79 -25.23
CA PRO A 175 -3.96 18.01 -25.81
C PRO A 175 -3.29 17.13 -24.72
N PRO A 176 -2.85 15.91 -25.07
CA PRO A 176 -2.30 14.96 -24.12
C PRO A 176 -0.93 15.42 -23.59
N MET A 177 -0.72 15.36 -22.28
CA MET A 177 0.59 15.50 -21.66
C MET A 177 1.55 14.44 -22.22
N GLY A 178 2.80 14.83 -22.50
CA GLY A 178 3.81 13.95 -23.09
C GLY A 178 4.13 12.75 -22.18
N TRP A 179 4.28 11.57 -22.77
CA TRP A 179 4.62 10.33 -22.05
C TRP A 179 5.91 10.44 -21.23
N GLY A 180 6.92 11.19 -21.71
CA GLY A 180 8.19 11.38 -21.01
C GLY A 180 8.00 12.07 -19.66
N HIS A 181 7.14 13.08 -19.56
CA HIS A 181 6.85 13.75 -18.29
C HIS A 181 6.12 12.84 -17.30
N LEU A 182 5.20 12.01 -17.79
CA LEU A 182 4.48 11.04 -16.95
C LEU A 182 5.40 9.96 -16.37
N LEU A 183 6.30 9.43 -17.21
CA LEU A 183 7.29 8.44 -16.78
C LEU A 183 8.31 9.06 -15.81
N HIS A 184 8.79 10.26 -16.08
CA HIS A 184 9.67 11.01 -15.18
C HIS A 184 9.03 11.16 -13.79
N GLU A 185 7.76 11.56 -13.72
CA GLU A 185 7.08 11.76 -12.46
C GLU A 185 6.72 10.45 -11.74
N ALA A 186 6.44 9.38 -12.49
CA ALA A 186 6.14 8.06 -11.93
C ALA A 186 7.39 7.38 -11.32
N PHE A 187 8.58 7.53 -11.94
CA PHE A 187 9.80 6.83 -11.51
C PHE A 187 10.81 7.71 -10.77
N LEU A 188 10.79 9.03 -10.98
CA LEU A 188 11.78 9.97 -10.44
C LEU A 188 11.21 10.90 -9.37
N ASN A 189 10.04 10.58 -8.81
CA ASN A 189 9.58 11.30 -7.62
C ASN A 189 10.51 11.02 -6.42
N GLY A 190 10.68 12.01 -5.53
CA GLY A 190 11.65 11.94 -4.44
C GLY A 190 11.54 10.69 -3.56
N PRO A 191 10.35 10.28 -3.08
CA PRO A 191 10.15 9.05 -2.32
C PRO A 191 10.59 7.78 -3.04
N VAL A 192 10.23 7.59 -4.31
CA VAL A 192 10.60 6.41 -5.12
C VAL A 192 12.10 6.42 -5.40
N LEU A 193 12.67 7.57 -5.78
CA LEU A 193 14.11 7.70 -6.00
C LEU A 193 14.91 7.37 -4.74
N LEU A 194 14.47 7.85 -3.57
CA LEU A 194 15.12 7.55 -2.29
C LEU A 194 15.03 6.06 -1.97
N LEU A 195 13.87 5.43 -2.15
CA LEU A 195 13.65 4.01 -1.91
C LEU A 195 14.51 3.13 -2.81
N LEU A 196 14.47 3.36 -4.13
CA LEU A 196 15.26 2.59 -5.10
C LEU A 196 16.76 2.87 -4.96
N GLY A 197 17.15 4.13 -4.75
CA GLY A 197 18.54 4.51 -4.52
C GLY A 197 19.13 3.86 -3.28
N SER A 198 18.40 3.87 -2.15
CA SER A 198 18.83 3.20 -0.92
C SER A 198 18.87 1.67 -1.07
N LEU A 199 17.95 1.08 -1.84
CA LEU A 199 17.98 -0.35 -2.16
C LEU A 199 19.25 -0.71 -2.96
N VAL A 200 19.60 0.08 -3.98
CA VAL A 200 20.85 -0.11 -4.76
C VAL A 200 22.09 0.06 -3.87
N ILE A 201 22.12 1.07 -3.00
CA ILE A 201 23.22 1.28 -2.05
C ILE A 201 23.34 0.09 -1.10
N GLY A 202 22.23 -0.42 -0.56
CA GLY A 202 22.22 -1.63 0.29
C GLY A 202 22.73 -2.86 -0.44
N LEU A 203 22.35 -3.05 -1.71
CA LEU A 203 22.83 -4.13 -2.58
C LEU A 203 24.35 -4.07 -2.79
N ILE A 204 24.90 -2.87 -2.99
CA ILE A 204 26.34 -2.67 -3.22
C ILE A 204 27.14 -2.83 -1.93
N THR A 205 26.70 -2.21 -0.83
CA THR A 205 27.45 -2.16 0.43
C THR A 205 27.29 -3.43 1.28
N ARG A 206 26.25 -4.22 1.03
CA ARG A 206 26.01 -5.51 1.66
C ARG A 206 26.02 -5.43 3.20
N GLU A 207 26.48 -6.50 3.86
CA GLU A 207 26.54 -6.63 5.32
C GLU A 207 27.46 -5.59 5.97
N GLN A 208 28.53 -5.18 5.33
CA GLN A 208 29.45 -4.17 5.87
C GLN A 208 28.78 -2.81 6.02
N GLY A 209 28.01 -2.38 5.01
CA GLY A 209 27.21 -1.18 5.09
C GLY A 209 26.10 -1.28 6.12
N PHE A 210 25.44 -2.45 6.22
CA PHE A 210 24.38 -2.67 7.21
C PHE A 210 24.91 -2.59 8.64
N ALA A 211 26.07 -3.15 8.94
CA ALA A 211 26.68 -3.11 10.28
C ALA A 211 26.88 -1.66 10.77
N ALA A 212 27.30 -0.75 9.87
CA ALA A 212 27.51 0.66 10.18
C ALA A 212 26.20 1.40 10.51
N PHE A 213 25.09 1.04 9.83
CA PHE A 213 23.79 1.72 9.97
C PHE A 213 22.73 0.92 10.72
N LYS A 214 23.08 -0.25 11.28
CA LYS A 214 22.15 -1.11 12.00
C LYS A 214 21.32 -0.40 13.07
N PRO A 215 21.88 0.48 13.93
CA PRO A 215 21.08 1.20 14.93
C PRO A 215 19.99 2.06 14.29
N LEU A 216 20.28 2.69 13.16
CA LEU A 216 19.32 3.51 12.44
C LEU A 216 18.30 2.66 11.65
N CYS A 217 18.76 1.63 10.94
CA CYS A 217 17.88 0.84 10.06
C CYS A 217 17.03 -0.20 10.79
N LYS A 218 17.38 -0.58 12.02
CA LYS A 218 16.69 -1.62 12.79
C LYS A 218 16.16 -1.09 14.11
N ASP A 219 17.02 -0.57 14.97
CA ASP A 219 16.66 -0.28 16.35
C ASP A 219 15.77 0.97 16.46
N LEU A 220 16.08 2.02 15.70
CA LEU A 220 15.30 3.27 15.68
C LEU A 220 14.04 3.16 14.80
N PHE A 221 14.00 2.21 13.83
CA PHE A 221 12.95 2.08 12.84
C PHE A 221 11.55 1.98 13.45
N ASN A 222 11.36 1.06 14.40
CA ASN A 222 10.06 0.85 15.04
C ASN A 222 9.61 2.07 15.87
N GLY A 223 10.53 2.78 16.50
CA GLY A 223 10.22 4.02 17.22
C GLY A 223 9.70 5.11 16.30
N VAL A 224 10.37 5.34 15.17
CA VAL A 224 9.92 6.32 14.16
C VAL A 224 8.60 5.89 13.52
N LEU A 225 8.43 4.59 13.24
CA LEU A 225 7.17 4.04 12.68
C LEU A 225 5.98 4.30 13.62
N VAL A 226 6.17 4.12 14.92
CA VAL A 226 5.15 4.38 15.96
C VAL A 226 4.68 5.83 15.93
N PHE A 227 5.61 6.80 15.96
CA PHE A 227 5.27 8.22 15.89
C PHE A 227 4.62 8.61 14.55
N PHE A 228 5.09 8.01 13.46
CA PHE A 228 4.51 8.23 12.14
C PHE A 228 3.07 7.71 12.04
N LEU A 229 2.79 6.51 12.59
CA LEU A 229 1.45 5.97 12.63
C LEU A 229 0.52 6.75 13.55
N LEU A 230 1.01 7.28 14.67
CA LEU A 230 0.25 8.20 15.52
C LEU A 230 -0.25 9.42 14.71
N ASP A 231 0.64 10.06 13.95
CA ASP A 231 0.27 11.21 13.11
C ASP A 231 -0.72 10.82 12.01
N LEU A 232 -0.51 9.67 11.37
CA LEU A 232 -1.44 9.16 10.36
C LEU A 232 -2.81 8.80 10.94
N GLY A 233 -2.89 8.32 12.18
CA GLY A 233 -4.15 8.12 12.90
C GLY A 233 -4.92 9.43 13.10
N ILE A 234 -4.23 10.49 13.52
CA ILE A 234 -4.81 11.83 13.65
C ILE A 234 -5.35 12.32 12.29
N LEU A 235 -4.55 12.18 11.24
CA LEU A 235 -4.89 12.65 9.90
C LEU A 235 -6.06 11.87 9.31
N ALA A 236 -6.07 10.55 9.44
CA ALA A 236 -7.14 9.66 8.95
C ALA A 236 -8.48 10.00 9.61
N ALA A 237 -8.52 10.11 10.94
CA ALA A 237 -9.76 10.43 11.67
C ALA A 237 -10.29 11.83 11.34
N ARG A 238 -9.42 12.83 11.15
CA ARG A 238 -9.86 14.17 10.71
C ARG A 238 -10.46 14.17 9.32
N ARG A 239 -9.89 13.39 8.39
CA ARG A 239 -10.38 13.28 7.01
C ARG A 239 -11.66 12.47 6.92
N PHE A 240 -11.82 11.45 7.76
CA PHE A 240 -12.98 10.57 7.73
C PHE A 240 -14.28 11.31 7.97
N ARG A 241 -14.31 12.28 8.91
CA ARG A 241 -15.50 13.09 9.16
C ARG A 241 -16.00 13.84 7.93
N GLY A 242 -15.10 14.49 7.18
CA GLY A 242 -15.47 15.19 5.95
C GLY A 242 -15.67 14.27 4.74
N PHE A 243 -15.31 12.98 4.85
CA PHE A 243 -15.45 12.02 3.77
C PHE A 243 -16.82 11.31 3.79
N ILE A 244 -17.39 11.04 4.97
CA ILE A 244 -18.72 10.39 5.12
C ILE A 244 -19.80 11.17 4.37
N ASP A 245 -19.72 12.50 4.35
CA ASP A 245 -20.68 13.37 3.65
C ASP A 245 -20.70 13.15 2.13
N ARG A 246 -19.66 12.50 1.56
CA ARG A 246 -19.58 12.18 0.13
C ARG A 246 -20.35 10.92 -0.29
N GLY A 247 -20.91 10.18 0.68
CA GLY A 247 -21.78 9.03 0.44
C GLY A 247 -21.23 7.70 0.93
N TRP A 248 -22.11 6.96 1.59
CA TRP A 248 -21.81 5.67 2.22
C TRP A 248 -21.28 4.60 1.22
N SER A 249 -21.70 4.70 -0.05
CA SER A 249 -21.25 3.77 -1.09
C SER A 249 -19.74 3.80 -1.34
N LEU A 250 -19.09 4.96 -1.11
CA LEU A 250 -17.63 5.07 -1.22
C LEU A 250 -16.93 4.45 -0.01
N VAL A 251 -17.51 4.54 1.18
CA VAL A 251 -17.00 3.87 2.37
C VAL A 251 -17.04 2.36 2.18
N VAL A 252 -18.19 1.82 1.73
CA VAL A 252 -18.33 0.39 1.42
C VAL A 252 -17.31 -0.05 0.38
N PHE A 253 -17.10 0.72 -0.68
CA PHE A 253 -16.07 0.45 -1.67
C PHE A 253 -14.67 0.38 -1.04
N GLY A 254 -14.30 1.38 -0.23
CA GLY A 254 -13.01 1.46 0.45
C GLY A 254 -12.74 0.33 1.44
N LEU A 255 -13.79 -0.29 2.00
CA LEU A 255 -13.70 -1.44 2.89
C LEU A 255 -13.74 -2.79 2.15
N ALA A 256 -14.43 -2.87 1.00
CA ALA A 256 -14.59 -4.12 0.26
C ALA A 256 -13.41 -4.44 -0.68
N VAL A 257 -12.84 -3.41 -1.32
CA VAL A 257 -11.75 -3.62 -2.30
C VAL A 257 -10.47 -4.21 -1.67
N PRO A 258 -10.00 -3.77 -0.48
CA PRO A 258 -8.82 -4.33 0.16
C PRO A 258 -8.87 -5.85 0.35
N PRO A 259 -9.89 -6.44 1.00
CA PRO A 259 -9.93 -7.89 1.19
C PRO A 259 -10.05 -8.67 -0.13
N ILE A 260 -10.72 -8.11 -1.15
CA ILE A 260 -10.82 -8.74 -2.48
C ILE A 260 -9.43 -8.75 -3.14
N GLY A 261 -8.72 -7.62 -3.14
CA GLY A 261 -7.36 -7.53 -3.69
C GLY A 261 -6.38 -8.44 -2.95
N GLY A 262 -6.44 -8.43 -1.61
CA GLY A 262 -5.62 -9.29 -0.76
C GLY A 262 -5.89 -10.78 -0.96
N ALA A 263 -7.17 -11.19 -1.04
CA ALA A 263 -7.53 -12.57 -1.31
C ALA A 263 -7.07 -13.05 -2.69
N LEU A 264 -7.22 -12.21 -3.73
CA LEU A 264 -6.72 -12.50 -5.07
C LEU A 264 -5.20 -12.71 -5.05
N ALA A 265 -4.46 -11.82 -4.38
CA ALA A 265 -3.01 -11.93 -4.27
C ALA A 265 -2.58 -13.19 -3.51
N LEU A 266 -3.29 -13.58 -2.43
CA LEU A 266 -3.03 -14.80 -1.68
C LEU A 266 -3.25 -16.06 -2.54
N VAL A 267 -4.32 -16.10 -3.32
CA VAL A 267 -4.58 -17.23 -4.24
C VAL A 267 -3.48 -17.34 -5.28
N LEU A 268 -3.07 -16.22 -5.89
CA LEU A 268 -1.97 -16.21 -6.86
C LEU A 268 -0.64 -16.61 -6.23
N ALA A 269 -0.34 -16.12 -5.03
CA ALA A 269 0.86 -16.48 -4.27
C ALA A 269 0.91 -17.99 -3.98
N LYS A 270 -0.21 -18.59 -3.55
CA LYS A 270 -0.35 -20.04 -3.36
C LYS A 270 -0.07 -20.82 -4.63
N LEU A 271 -0.72 -20.44 -5.74
CA LEU A 271 -0.54 -21.12 -7.04
C LEU A 271 0.91 -21.05 -7.53
N CYS A 272 1.63 -20.00 -7.18
CA CYS A 272 3.02 -19.82 -7.56
C CYS A 272 4.02 -20.38 -6.52
N GLY A 273 3.55 -20.86 -5.37
CA GLY A 273 4.40 -21.47 -4.33
C GLY A 273 5.23 -20.45 -3.54
N LEU A 274 4.72 -19.21 -3.37
CA LEU A 274 5.42 -18.19 -2.55
C LEU A 274 5.35 -18.55 -1.06
N SER A 275 6.38 -18.11 -0.31
CA SER A 275 6.44 -18.27 1.14
C SER A 275 5.30 -17.53 1.85
N VAL A 276 4.98 -17.92 3.09
CA VAL A 276 3.96 -17.25 3.93
C VAL A 276 4.25 -15.74 4.05
N GLY A 277 5.51 -15.36 4.27
CA GLY A 277 5.91 -13.97 4.41
C GLY A 277 5.73 -13.17 3.12
N ASP A 278 6.21 -13.70 2.01
CA ASP A 278 6.09 -13.04 0.70
C ASP A 278 4.63 -12.97 0.23
N ALA A 279 3.84 -14.04 0.43
CA ALA A 279 2.42 -14.06 0.15
C ALA A 279 1.64 -13.02 0.98
N THR A 280 1.98 -12.88 2.28
CA THR A 280 1.37 -11.86 3.15
C THR A 280 1.69 -10.46 2.64
N LEU A 281 2.96 -10.17 2.33
CA LEU A 281 3.35 -8.84 1.85
C LEU A 281 2.77 -8.52 0.47
N LEU A 282 2.69 -9.51 -0.45
CA LEU A 282 2.03 -9.33 -1.74
C LEU A 282 0.53 -9.02 -1.57
N ALA A 283 -0.15 -9.73 -0.65
CA ALA A 283 -1.55 -9.47 -0.33
C ALA A 283 -1.75 -8.07 0.27
N VAL A 284 -0.89 -7.65 1.18
CA VAL A 284 -0.90 -6.30 1.77
C VAL A 284 -0.70 -5.23 0.70
N LEU A 285 0.22 -5.44 -0.24
CA LEU A 285 0.45 -4.52 -1.35
C LEU A 285 -0.79 -4.41 -2.25
N ALA A 286 -1.34 -5.55 -2.67
CA ALA A 286 -2.53 -5.60 -3.53
C ALA A 286 -3.81 -5.08 -2.86
N ALA A 287 -3.89 -5.15 -1.53
CA ALA A 287 -5.00 -4.63 -0.72
C ALA A 287 -4.82 -3.16 -0.34
N SER A 288 -3.67 -2.56 -0.57
CA SER A 288 -3.38 -1.19 -0.14
C SER A 288 -3.77 -0.16 -1.20
N ALA A 289 -3.76 1.11 -0.82
CA ALA A 289 -3.99 2.22 -1.73
C ALA A 289 -2.99 3.34 -1.42
N SER A 290 -2.37 3.90 -2.46
CA SER A 290 -1.41 5.00 -2.32
C SER A 290 -2.13 6.30 -1.95
N TYR A 291 -1.65 6.98 -0.91
CA TYR A 291 -2.17 8.29 -0.47
C TYR A 291 -1.07 9.36 -0.32
N ILE A 292 0.17 9.04 -0.65
CA ILE A 292 1.32 9.97 -0.60
C ILE A 292 1.86 10.21 -2.00
N ALA A 293 2.38 9.17 -2.67
CA ALA A 293 3.10 9.31 -3.94
C ALA A 293 2.14 9.52 -5.13
N VAL A 294 1.18 8.64 -5.32
CA VAL A 294 0.21 8.76 -6.44
C VAL A 294 -0.59 10.05 -6.41
N PRO A 295 -1.07 10.59 -5.28
CA PRO A 295 -1.73 11.88 -5.26
C PRO A 295 -0.91 13.06 -5.81
N ALA A 296 0.41 13.02 -5.70
CA ALA A 296 1.28 14.04 -6.30
C ALA A 296 1.22 13.97 -7.83
N ALA A 297 1.40 12.78 -8.40
CA ALA A 297 1.30 12.54 -9.84
C ALA A 297 -0.10 12.83 -10.41
N VAL A 298 -1.15 12.41 -9.70
CA VAL A 298 -2.55 12.64 -10.08
C VAL A 298 -2.91 14.13 -10.15
N ARG A 299 -2.41 14.96 -9.22
CA ARG A 299 -2.66 16.41 -9.26
C ARG A 299 -2.17 17.07 -10.55
N ILE A 300 -1.11 16.57 -11.13
CA ILE A 300 -0.53 17.06 -12.38
C ILE A 300 -1.23 16.42 -13.58
N ALA A 301 -1.37 15.09 -13.55
CA ALA A 301 -1.90 14.31 -14.68
C ALA A 301 -3.43 14.43 -14.84
N ILE A 302 -4.17 14.59 -13.73
CA ILE A 302 -5.64 14.62 -13.67
C ILE A 302 -6.12 15.82 -12.83
N PRO A 303 -5.85 17.07 -13.24
CA PRO A 303 -6.12 18.25 -12.42
C PRO A 303 -7.61 18.48 -12.11
N LYS A 304 -8.52 17.85 -12.88
CA LYS A 304 -9.97 17.87 -12.63
C LYS A 304 -10.42 16.92 -11.50
N ALA A 305 -9.55 16.02 -11.02
CA ALA A 305 -9.89 15.11 -9.93
C ALA A 305 -9.86 15.83 -8.58
N GLU A 306 -10.83 15.52 -7.72
CA GLU A 306 -10.94 16.09 -6.38
C GLU A 306 -10.10 15.30 -5.36
N PRO A 307 -9.03 15.89 -4.77
CA PRO A 307 -8.18 15.22 -3.80
C PRO A 307 -8.91 14.69 -2.56
N SER A 308 -10.01 15.35 -2.17
CA SER A 308 -10.83 14.91 -1.03
C SER A 308 -11.48 13.55 -1.24
N ILE A 309 -11.75 13.14 -2.48
CA ILE A 309 -12.37 11.87 -2.82
C ILE A 309 -11.31 10.75 -2.80
N TYR A 310 -10.31 10.80 -3.67
CA TYR A 310 -9.38 9.68 -3.81
C TYR A 310 -8.40 9.55 -2.62
N ILE A 311 -7.95 10.67 -2.02
CA ILE A 311 -7.15 10.62 -0.79
C ILE A 311 -8.02 10.23 0.42
N GLY A 312 -9.28 10.69 0.46
CA GLY A 312 -10.22 10.30 1.50
C GLY A 312 -10.46 8.79 1.51
N LEU A 313 -10.73 8.19 0.34
CA LEU A 313 -10.86 6.74 0.16
C LEU A 313 -9.61 5.99 0.66
N ALA A 314 -8.44 6.36 0.16
CA ALA A 314 -7.21 5.66 0.46
C ALA A 314 -6.77 5.82 1.92
N LEU A 315 -6.75 7.06 2.46
CA LEU A 315 -6.21 7.35 3.78
C LEU A 315 -7.21 7.23 4.92
N ALA A 316 -8.49 7.62 4.68
CA ALA A 316 -9.46 7.66 5.76
C ALA A 316 -10.28 6.37 5.90
N VAL A 317 -10.34 5.52 4.86
CA VAL A 317 -11.12 4.28 4.87
C VAL A 317 -10.21 3.06 4.72
N THR A 318 -9.53 2.92 3.58
CA THR A 318 -8.73 1.72 3.26
C THR A 318 -7.52 1.55 4.17
N PHE A 319 -6.78 2.61 4.44
CA PHE A 319 -5.59 2.54 5.27
C PHE A 319 -5.90 2.11 6.72
N PRO A 320 -6.87 2.72 7.45
CA PRO A 320 -7.26 2.26 8.78
C PRO A 320 -7.72 0.80 8.81
N PHE A 321 -8.53 0.39 7.82
CA PHE A 321 -8.95 -1.00 7.68
C PHE A 321 -7.75 -1.94 7.57
N ASN A 322 -6.81 -1.65 6.67
CA ASN A 322 -5.64 -2.49 6.48
C ASN A 322 -4.75 -2.56 7.72
N ILE A 323 -4.53 -1.44 8.43
CA ILE A 323 -3.69 -1.42 9.63
C ILE A 323 -4.30 -2.24 10.76
N VAL A 324 -5.62 -2.15 10.98
CA VAL A 324 -6.28 -2.77 12.14
C VAL A 324 -6.74 -4.20 11.84
N VAL A 325 -7.26 -4.45 10.65
CA VAL A 325 -7.92 -5.71 10.28
C VAL A 325 -7.18 -6.42 9.15
N GLY A 326 -6.82 -5.70 8.09
CA GLY A 326 -6.32 -6.28 6.85
C GLY A 326 -5.03 -7.04 7.04
N ILE A 327 -3.99 -6.44 7.64
CA ILE A 327 -2.69 -7.10 7.82
C ILE A 327 -2.82 -8.41 8.61
N PRO A 328 -3.48 -8.46 9.79
CA PRO A 328 -3.73 -9.71 10.49
C PRO A 328 -4.51 -10.74 9.66
N LEU A 329 -5.53 -10.29 8.92
CA LEU A 329 -6.35 -11.15 8.05
C LEU A 329 -5.51 -11.79 6.93
N TYR A 330 -4.66 -10.99 6.26
CA TYR A 330 -3.82 -11.50 5.17
C TYR A 330 -2.73 -12.44 5.68
N LEU A 331 -2.15 -12.20 6.87
CA LEU A 331 -1.21 -13.11 7.50
C LEU A 331 -1.89 -14.44 7.87
N ALA A 332 -3.09 -14.39 8.44
CA ALA A 332 -3.85 -15.60 8.74
C ALA A 332 -4.18 -16.38 7.46
N GLY A 333 -4.65 -15.70 6.41
CA GLY A 333 -4.90 -16.29 5.10
C GLY A 333 -3.66 -16.91 4.45
N ALA A 334 -2.51 -16.23 4.53
CA ALA A 334 -1.24 -16.75 4.04
C ALA A 334 -0.80 -18.02 4.78
N LYS A 335 -0.92 -18.04 6.12
CA LYS A 335 -0.64 -19.23 6.94
C LYS A 335 -1.55 -20.40 6.57
N MET A 336 -2.83 -20.14 6.29
CA MET A 336 -3.78 -21.19 5.89
C MET A 336 -3.51 -21.73 4.48
N LEU A 337 -3.15 -20.87 3.55
CA LEU A 337 -3.01 -21.22 2.14
C LEU A 337 -1.59 -21.70 1.79
N CYS A 338 -0.57 -21.05 2.34
CA CYS A 338 0.84 -21.26 1.98
C CYS A 338 1.65 -21.92 3.11
N GLY A 339 1.10 -22.07 4.33
CA GLY A 339 1.77 -22.63 5.51
C GLY A 339 1.55 -24.12 5.73
N GLY A 340 1.05 -24.84 4.74
CA GLY A 340 0.84 -26.27 4.81
C GLY A 340 2.01 -27.02 4.18
N GLU A 341 3.00 -27.32 5.04
CA GLU A 341 3.83 -28.54 5.02
C GLU A 341 4.37 -28.75 6.42
#